data_b51e01ba200e0e7db6e9f72acc8f8452
#
_entry.id   b51e01ba200e0e7db6e9f72acc8f8452
#
_cell.length_a   1.000
_cell.length_b   1.000
_cell.length_c   1.000
_cell.angle_alpha   90.00
_cell.angle_beta   90.00
_cell.angle_gamma   90.00
#
_symmetry.space_group_name_H-M   'P 1'
#
loop_
_entity.id
_entity.type
_entity.pdbx_description
1 polymer ?
#
loop_
_entity_poly.entity_id
_entity_poly.type
_entity_poly.pdbx_seq_one_letter_code
_entity_poly.pdbx_strand_id
1 'polypeptide(L)'
;MPRDRPDWVDSDRRSATILRRGALLIRVISYNLRKHHASGELVDLARDFEIDALCLQECDTEDLPATIGNLHLADATRGNRLGLAIYYRKDRFTAYDTQTFALKKSLHDRVLAPAHERLIGTRVTDNETDHELVIASFHAAPLTASNSLRRNQIHAAHGELLSMGDGLMSLMVGDFNYPFFTKSLTAQMKDAGYELSLSDRRTYTRYKVFKGHFDFATSLGLEIESVETLPRGASDHLPILISAEYGQEATGNGNGHGSAAAP
;
A
#
# COMPACT_ATOMS: atom_id res chain seq x y z
N MET A 1 -34.82 11.99 -42.52
CA MET A 1 -33.92 12.93 -41.81
C MET A 1 -33.69 12.39 -40.42
N PRO A 2 -32.46 11.98 -40.02
CA PRO A 2 -32.18 11.59 -38.68
C PRO A 2 -32.16 12.84 -37.75
N ARG A 3 -32.84 12.76 -36.62
CA ARG A 3 -32.83 13.82 -35.62
C ARG A 3 -31.49 13.78 -34.89
N ASP A 4 -30.73 14.87 -34.99
CA ASP A 4 -29.51 15.07 -34.22
C ASP A 4 -29.86 15.00 -32.72
N ARG A 5 -29.11 14.15 -31.97
CA ARG A 5 -29.20 14.10 -30.51
C ARG A 5 -28.45 15.32 -29.95
N PRO A 6 -28.99 16.01 -28.96
CA PRO A 6 -28.32 17.18 -28.38
C PRO A 6 -27.04 16.78 -27.67
N ASP A 7 -25.98 17.58 -27.85
CA ASP A 7 -24.60 17.38 -27.30
C ASP A 7 -24.48 17.27 -25.78
N TRP A 8 -25.54 17.67 -25.03
CA TRP A 8 -25.53 17.57 -23.56
C TRP A 8 -25.69 16.12 -23.05
N VAL A 9 -26.22 15.19 -23.84
CA VAL A 9 -26.38 13.75 -23.45
C VAL A 9 -25.01 13.06 -23.32
N ASP A 10 -24.00 13.52 -24.06
CA ASP A 10 -22.65 12.94 -24.03
C ASP A 10 -21.79 13.54 -22.89
N SER A 11 -22.08 14.77 -22.44
CA SER A 11 -21.37 15.39 -21.32
C SER A 11 -21.70 14.72 -19.99
N ASP A 12 -22.97 14.36 -19.77
CA ASP A 12 -23.41 13.65 -18.54
C ASP A 12 -22.83 12.24 -18.43
N ARG A 13 -22.70 11.53 -19.57
CA ARG A 13 -22.07 10.21 -19.58
C ARG A 13 -20.57 10.26 -19.29
N ARG A 14 -19.87 11.28 -19.81
CA ARG A 14 -18.43 11.49 -19.52
C ARG A 14 -18.21 11.89 -18.07
N SER A 15 -19.03 12.79 -17.53
CA SER A 15 -18.97 13.19 -16.12
C SER A 15 -19.30 12.03 -15.18
N ALA A 16 -20.33 11.22 -15.49
CA ALA A 16 -20.67 10.04 -14.69
C ALA A 16 -19.59 8.95 -14.77
N THR A 17 -18.91 8.79 -15.93
CA THR A 17 -17.80 7.84 -16.09
C THR A 17 -16.56 8.32 -15.33
N ILE A 18 -16.23 9.61 -15.37
CA ILE A 18 -15.11 10.19 -14.62
C ILE A 18 -15.38 10.13 -13.12
N LEU A 19 -16.59 10.43 -12.67
CA LEU A 19 -17.00 10.32 -11.25
C LEU A 19 -16.98 8.86 -10.78
N ARG A 20 -17.44 7.88 -11.57
CA ARG A 20 -17.37 6.46 -11.25
C ARG A 20 -15.93 5.94 -11.22
N ARG A 21 -15.09 6.40 -12.15
CA ARG A 21 -13.67 6.02 -12.18
C ARG A 21 -12.91 6.56 -10.96
N GLY A 22 -13.21 7.79 -10.53
CA GLY A 22 -12.65 8.35 -9.30
C GLY A 22 -13.12 7.63 -8.01
N ALA A 23 -14.33 7.07 -8.00
CA ALA A 23 -14.88 6.32 -6.86
C ALA A 23 -14.30 4.91 -6.73
N LEU A 24 -13.77 4.33 -7.82
CA LEU A 24 -13.19 2.98 -7.81
C LEU A 24 -11.70 2.97 -7.46
N LEU A 25 -11.04 4.12 -7.47
CA LEU A 25 -9.63 4.23 -7.08
C LEU A 25 -9.46 3.98 -5.58
N ILE A 26 -8.50 3.12 -5.24
CA ILE A 26 -7.99 2.93 -3.89
C ILE A 26 -6.81 3.87 -3.72
N ARG A 27 -6.89 4.79 -2.74
CA ARG A 27 -5.87 5.79 -2.47
C ARG A 27 -5.17 5.51 -1.15
N VAL A 28 -3.90 5.18 -1.22
CA VAL A 28 -3.10 4.80 -0.05
C VAL A 28 -1.89 5.74 0.08
N ILE A 29 -1.70 6.33 1.26
CA ILE A 29 -0.43 6.98 1.58
C ILE A 29 0.47 6.00 2.31
N SER A 30 1.77 5.94 1.90
CA SER A 30 2.84 5.34 2.68
C SER A 30 3.82 6.41 3.14
N TYR A 31 4.19 6.37 4.43
CA TYR A 31 5.08 7.36 5.00
C TYR A 31 5.99 6.77 6.09
N ASN A 32 7.31 6.84 5.86
CA ASN A 32 8.31 6.60 6.89
C ASN A 32 8.47 7.86 7.75
N LEU A 33 8.11 7.79 9.03
CA LEU A 33 8.04 8.93 9.95
C LEU A 33 9.38 9.37 10.54
N ARG A 34 10.47 8.71 10.17
CA ARG A 34 11.81 9.00 10.70
C ARG A 34 11.80 9.04 12.24
N LYS A 35 11.60 7.90 12.88
CA LYS A 35 11.53 7.80 14.35
C LYS A 35 10.52 8.80 14.95
N HIS A 36 9.30 8.79 14.45
CA HIS A 36 8.14 9.58 14.92
C HIS A 36 8.21 11.09 14.61
N HIS A 37 9.28 11.61 14.01
CA HIS A 37 9.44 13.06 13.81
C HIS A 37 8.33 13.69 12.97
N ALA A 38 7.74 12.96 12.04
CA ALA A 38 6.70 13.44 11.14
C ALA A 38 5.27 13.11 11.61
N SER A 39 5.06 12.62 12.84
CA SER A 39 3.73 12.22 13.32
C SER A 39 2.71 13.38 13.35
N GLY A 40 3.16 14.62 13.55
CA GLY A 40 2.30 15.81 13.59
C GLY A 40 1.66 16.17 12.25
N GLU A 41 2.11 15.58 11.12
CA GLU A 41 1.63 15.89 9.76
C GLU A 41 0.48 14.98 9.30
N LEU A 42 0.22 13.88 10.02
CA LEU A 42 -0.64 12.80 9.56
C LEU A 42 -2.10 13.22 9.38
N VAL A 43 -2.62 14.10 10.24
CA VAL A 43 -4.00 14.60 10.15
C VAL A 43 -4.19 15.46 8.90
N ASP A 44 -3.22 16.32 8.60
CA ASP A 44 -3.27 17.17 7.40
C ASP A 44 -3.14 16.32 6.13
N LEU A 45 -2.23 15.34 6.10
CA LEU A 45 -2.10 14.41 4.97
C LEU A 45 -3.40 13.62 4.73
N ALA A 46 -4.03 13.10 5.79
CA ALA A 46 -5.28 12.35 5.65
C ALA A 46 -6.43 13.21 5.10
N ARG A 47 -6.51 14.48 5.56
CA ARG A 47 -7.54 15.43 5.12
C ARG A 47 -7.32 15.92 3.69
N ASP A 48 -6.08 16.34 3.36
CA ASP A 48 -5.80 17.08 2.13
C ASP A 48 -5.76 16.16 0.90
N PHE A 49 -5.53 14.85 1.10
CA PHE A 49 -5.42 13.88 0.01
C PHE A 49 -6.58 12.87 -0.07
N GLU A 50 -7.61 12.98 0.79
CA GLU A 50 -8.82 12.12 0.76
C GLU A 50 -8.48 10.63 0.58
N ILE A 51 -7.62 10.10 1.44
CA ILE A 51 -7.09 8.75 1.33
C ILE A 51 -8.00 7.69 1.97
N ASP A 52 -7.90 6.47 1.46
CA ASP A 52 -8.63 5.29 1.96
C ASP A 52 -7.85 4.52 3.01
N ALA A 53 -6.50 4.54 2.91
CA ALA A 53 -5.62 3.94 3.90
C ALA A 53 -4.32 4.71 4.08
N LEU A 54 -3.69 4.54 5.26
CA LEU A 54 -2.42 5.13 5.62
C LEU A 54 -1.52 4.05 6.22
N CYS A 55 -0.39 3.81 5.56
CA CYS A 55 0.63 2.83 5.93
C CYS A 55 1.86 3.54 6.49
N LEU A 56 2.15 3.35 7.78
CA LEU A 56 3.22 4.04 8.47
C LEU A 56 4.42 3.14 8.73
N GLN A 57 5.62 3.71 8.65
CA GLN A 57 6.87 3.10 9.06
C GLN A 57 7.58 4.03 10.04
N GLU A 58 8.40 3.45 10.92
CA GLU A 58 9.11 4.14 12.01
C GLU A 58 8.18 4.97 12.92
N CYS A 59 6.96 4.51 13.16
CA CYS A 59 6.04 5.12 14.11
C CYS A 59 6.28 4.65 15.55
N ASP A 60 5.84 5.44 16.53
CA ASP A 60 5.75 5.03 17.93
C ASP A 60 4.46 4.25 18.13
N THR A 61 4.56 2.94 18.27
CA THR A 61 3.38 2.08 18.37
C THR A 61 2.75 2.05 19.77
N GLU A 62 3.40 2.64 20.77
CA GLU A 62 2.85 2.77 22.11
C GLU A 62 1.96 4.01 22.27
N ASP A 63 2.16 5.03 21.41
CA ASP A 63 1.43 6.31 21.44
C ASP A 63 0.71 6.61 20.12
N LEU A 64 0.11 5.60 19.50
CA LEU A 64 -0.70 5.78 18.31
C LEU A 64 -2.13 6.18 18.64
N PRO A 65 -2.67 7.26 18.04
CA PRO A 65 -4.07 7.61 18.23
C PRO A 65 -4.98 6.55 17.59
N ALA A 66 -6.14 6.30 18.18
CA ALA A 66 -7.14 5.39 17.62
C ALA A 66 -7.66 5.85 16.24
N THR A 67 -7.55 7.15 15.96
CA THR A 67 -7.98 7.76 14.69
C THR A 67 -7.03 8.86 14.24
N ILE A 68 -6.85 9.01 12.92
CA ILE A 68 -6.15 10.11 12.26
C ILE A 68 -7.12 10.69 11.22
N GLY A 69 -7.71 11.86 11.49
CA GLY A 69 -8.80 12.38 10.67
C GLY A 69 -9.99 11.42 10.65
N ASN A 70 -10.39 10.95 9.46
CA ASN A 70 -11.45 9.96 9.25
C ASN A 70 -10.94 8.51 9.17
N LEU A 71 -9.64 8.30 9.37
CA LEU A 71 -9.02 6.99 9.33
C LEU A 71 -8.99 6.38 10.74
N HIS A 72 -9.23 5.08 10.83
CA HIS A 72 -9.21 4.29 12.06
C HIS A 72 -8.02 3.34 12.06
N LEU A 73 -7.36 3.19 13.21
CA LEU A 73 -6.28 2.22 13.37
C LEU A 73 -6.83 0.80 13.19
N ALA A 74 -6.24 0.06 12.24
CA ALA A 74 -6.47 -1.36 12.10
C ALA A 74 -5.68 -2.12 13.17
N ASP A 75 -4.35 -1.97 13.15
CA ASP A 75 -3.42 -2.44 14.18
C ASP A 75 -2.03 -1.85 13.94
N ALA A 76 -1.10 -2.16 14.86
CA ALA A 76 0.31 -1.80 14.79
C ALA A 76 1.20 -2.93 15.29
N THR A 77 2.47 -2.95 14.87
CA THR A 77 3.47 -3.88 15.40
C THR A 77 3.72 -3.64 16.88
N ARG A 78 4.08 -4.67 17.63
CA ARG A 78 4.26 -4.60 19.08
C ARG A 78 5.71 -4.86 19.45
N GLY A 79 6.25 -4.02 20.34
CA GLY A 79 7.60 -4.20 20.85
C GLY A 79 8.71 -3.90 19.83
N ASN A 80 8.41 -3.20 18.76
CA ASN A 80 9.36 -2.72 17.76
C ASN A 80 9.80 -1.30 18.07
N ARG A 81 11.10 -1.06 18.11
CA ARG A 81 11.67 0.30 18.18
C ARG A 81 11.30 1.14 16.94
N LEU A 82 11.09 0.52 15.81
CA LEU A 82 10.69 1.11 14.53
C LEU A 82 9.38 0.45 14.10
N GLY A 83 8.27 0.97 14.58
CA GLY A 83 6.96 0.38 14.41
C GLY A 83 6.36 0.58 13.02
N LEU A 84 5.44 -0.32 12.71
CA LEU A 84 4.56 -0.23 11.55
C LEU A 84 3.13 -0.08 12.05
N ALA A 85 2.31 0.67 11.31
CA ALA A 85 0.88 0.78 11.57
C ALA A 85 0.09 0.93 10.26
N ILE A 86 -1.16 0.48 10.30
CA ILE A 86 -2.12 0.68 9.21
C ILE A 86 -3.37 1.34 9.77
N TYR A 87 -3.77 2.44 9.11
CA TYR A 87 -5.05 3.09 9.32
C TYR A 87 -5.88 2.95 8.04
N TYR A 88 -7.20 2.86 8.18
CA TYR A 88 -8.13 2.71 7.06
C TYR A 88 -9.41 3.52 7.27
N ARG A 89 -10.09 3.86 6.20
CA ARG A 89 -11.37 4.57 6.20
C ARG A 89 -12.52 3.58 6.33
N LYS A 90 -13.30 3.64 7.43
CA LYS A 90 -14.37 2.68 7.74
C LYS A 90 -15.58 2.75 6.83
N ASP A 91 -15.86 3.89 6.22
CA ASP A 91 -16.93 4.00 5.23
C ASP A 91 -16.55 3.31 3.91
N ARG A 92 -15.25 3.26 3.58
CA ARG A 92 -14.71 2.57 2.39
C ARG A 92 -14.43 1.10 2.66
N PHE A 93 -13.81 0.77 3.79
CA PHE A 93 -13.34 -0.59 4.08
C PHE A 93 -13.92 -1.15 5.38
N THR A 94 -14.19 -2.45 5.36
CA THR A 94 -14.41 -3.26 6.56
C THR A 94 -13.17 -4.11 6.80
N ALA A 95 -12.40 -3.80 7.86
CA ALA A 95 -11.22 -4.56 8.25
C ALA A 95 -11.60 -5.66 9.26
N TYR A 96 -11.04 -6.87 9.11
CA TYR A 96 -11.40 -7.99 9.98
C TYR A 96 -10.24 -8.92 10.35
N ASP A 97 -9.09 -8.84 9.70
CA ASP A 97 -7.91 -9.61 10.08
C ASP A 97 -6.66 -8.77 9.85
N THR A 98 -5.87 -8.54 10.90
CA THR A 98 -4.60 -7.83 10.81
C THR A 98 -3.51 -8.69 11.43
N GLN A 99 -2.46 -8.96 10.69
CA GLN A 99 -1.34 -9.79 11.09
C GLN A 99 -0.01 -9.06 10.95
N THR A 100 0.90 -9.32 11.90
CA THR A 100 2.27 -8.82 11.88
C THR A 100 3.24 -9.97 11.63
N PHE A 101 4.27 -9.73 10.80
CA PHE A 101 5.18 -10.78 10.39
C PHE A 101 6.64 -10.42 10.68
N ALA A 102 7.31 -11.34 11.39
CA ALA A 102 8.73 -11.25 11.67
C ALA A 102 9.54 -11.85 10.50
N LEU A 103 10.15 -10.98 9.70
CA LEU A 103 10.99 -11.40 8.58
C LEU A 103 12.44 -11.62 9.02
N LYS A 104 13.25 -12.23 8.13
CA LYS A 104 14.66 -12.54 8.39
C LYS A 104 15.43 -11.29 8.85
N LYS A 105 16.10 -11.42 9.99
CA LYS A 105 16.82 -10.31 10.66
C LYS A 105 18.15 -9.99 9.98
N SER A 106 18.47 -8.70 9.90
CA SER A 106 19.83 -8.24 9.61
C SER A 106 20.75 -8.42 10.83
N LEU A 107 22.06 -8.31 10.64
CA LEU A 107 23.01 -8.28 11.76
C LEU A 107 22.73 -7.10 12.70
N HIS A 108 22.30 -5.97 12.15
CA HIS A 108 21.90 -4.80 12.92
C HIS A 108 20.71 -5.09 13.85
N ASP A 109 19.70 -5.80 13.36
CA ASP A 109 18.53 -6.19 14.13
C ASP A 109 18.83 -7.23 15.22
N ARG A 110 19.97 -7.93 15.14
CA ARG A 110 20.41 -8.90 16.16
C ARG A 110 21.15 -8.27 17.32
N VAL A 111 21.81 -7.13 17.10
CA VAL A 111 22.71 -6.47 18.06
C VAL A 111 22.05 -5.28 18.73
N LEU A 112 21.23 -4.53 17.98
CA LEU A 112 20.46 -3.39 18.49
C LEU A 112 19.01 -3.80 18.78
N ALA A 113 18.33 -3.04 19.66
CA ALA A 113 16.96 -3.31 20.05
C ALA A 113 16.03 -3.61 18.84
N PRO A 114 15.19 -4.62 18.94
CA PRO A 114 14.67 -5.34 17.81
C PRO A 114 13.68 -4.55 16.93
N ALA A 115 13.89 -4.62 15.61
CA ALA A 115 12.82 -4.43 14.63
C ALA A 115 12.55 -5.81 14.02
N HIS A 116 11.71 -6.61 14.70
CA HIS A 116 11.46 -8.00 14.28
C HIS A 116 10.35 -8.08 13.25
N GLU A 117 9.28 -7.33 13.47
CA GLU A 117 8.11 -7.28 12.63
C GLU A 117 8.34 -6.22 11.56
N ARG A 118 8.60 -6.66 10.34
CA ARG A 118 8.92 -5.80 9.20
C ARG A 118 7.81 -5.70 8.18
N LEU A 119 6.72 -6.39 8.45
CA LEU A 119 5.51 -6.41 7.65
C LEU A 119 4.30 -6.43 8.58
N ILE A 120 3.32 -5.62 8.28
CA ILE A 120 1.97 -5.72 8.81
C ILE A 120 1.00 -5.71 7.63
N GLY A 121 0.04 -6.62 7.62
CA GLY A 121 -0.99 -6.73 6.60
C GLY A 121 -2.37 -6.72 7.23
N THR A 122 -3.30 -5.99 6.63
CA THR A 122 -4.72 -5.95 7.03
C THR A 122 -5.57 -6.45 5.89
N ARG A 123 -6.36 -7.50 6.13
CA ARG A 123 -7.39 -7.97 5.21
C ARG A 123 -8.63 -7.11 5.35
N VAL A 124 -9.11 -6.59 4.23
CA VAL A 124 -10.26 -5.69 4.17
C VAL A 124 -11.21 -6.11 3.06
N THR A 125 -12.51 -5.83 3.27
CA THR A 125 -13.51 -5.81 2.19
C THR A 125 -13.76 -4.36 1.79
N ASP A 126 -13.70 -4.07 0.51
CA ASP A 126 -14.13 -2.79 -0.05
C ASP A 126 -15.66 -2.74 -0.11
N ASN A 127 -16.26 -1.87 0.69
CA ASN A 127 -17.72 -1.76 0.83
C ASN A 127 -18.40 -1.21 -0.44
N GLU A 128 -17.66 -0.62 -1.38
CA GLU A 128 -18.21 -0.11 -2.65
C GLU A 128 -18.26 -1.18 -3.76
N THR A 129 -17.31 -2.13 -3.72
CA THR A 129 -17.12 -3.11 -4.79
C THR A 129 -17.29 -4.56 -4.34
N ASP A 130 -17.39 -4.80 -3.04
CA ASP A 130 -17.42 -6.12 -2.39
C ASP A 130 -16.17 -6.98 -2.64
N HIS A 131 -15.07 -6.35 -3.08
CA HIS A 131 -13.80 -7.04 -3.26
C HIS A 131 -13.04 -7.17 -1.95
N GLU A 132 -12.40 -8.32 -1.77
CA GLU A 132 -11.47 -8.55 -0.67
C GLU A 132 -10.04 -8.34 -1.12
N LEU A 133 -9.25 -7.64 -0.30
CA LEU A 133 -7.82 -7.41 -0.55
C LEU A 133 -7.03 -7.30 0.76
N VAL A 134 -5.71 -7.41 0.63
CA VAL A 134 -4.77 -7.14 1.72
C VAL A 134 -4.04 -5.84 1.46
N ILE A 135 -4.14 -4.89 2.39
CA ILE A 135 -3.31 -3.68 2.41
C ILE A 135 -2.19 -3.90 3.41
N ALA A 136 -0.94 -3.64 3.01
CA ALA A 136 0.22 -3.95 3.84
C ALA A 136 1.22 -2.79 3.91
N SER A 137 1.79 -2.58 5.12
CA SER A 137 2.92 -1.69 5.37
C SER A 137 4.19 -2.51 5.57
N PHE A 138 5.24 -2.17 4.83
CA PHE A 138 6.51 -2.88 4.82
C PHE A 138 7.68 -1.96 5.11
N HIS A 139 8.66 -2.46 5.90
CA HIS A 139 9.91 -1.75 6.16
C HIS A 139 11.09 -2.71 6.10
N ALA A 140 11.83 -2.70 5.00
CA ALA A 140 12.98 -3.57 4.80
C ALA A 140 14.17 -3.26 5.73
N ALA A 141 15.12 -4.16 5.76
CA ALA A 141 16.39 -3.94 6.46
C ALA A 141 17.10 -2.68 5.93
N PRO A 142 17.80 -1.92 6.82
CA PRO A 142 18.46 -0.67 6.44
C PRO A 142 19.55 -0.88 5.38
N LEU A 143 20.03 0.23 4.77
CA LEU A 143 21.06 0.22 3.72
C LEU A 143 22.38 -0.46 4.13
N THR A 144 22.68 -0.53 5.43
CA THR A 144 23.84 -1.28 5.96
C THR A 144 23.73 -2.78 5.78
N ALA A 145 22.55 -3.31 5.52
CA ALA A 145 22.33 -4.70 5.15
C ALA A 145 22.59 -4.95 3.66
N SER A 146 22.77 -6.21 3.26
CA SER A 146 22.96 -6.56 1.85
C SER A 146 21.66 -6.45 1.03
N ASN A 147 21.79 -6.16 -0.27
CA ASN A 147 20.64 -6.21 -1.20
C ASN A 147 19.99 -7.58 -1.26
N SER A 148 20.78 -8.66 -1.11
CA SER A 148 20.27 -10.02 -1.08
C SER A 148 19.31 -10.25 0.10
N LEU A 149 19.65 -9.72 1.30
CA LEU A 149 18.76 -9.82 2.45
C LEU A 149 17.44 -9.08 2.20
N ARG A 150 17.49 -7.84 1.67
CA ARG A 150 16.28 -7.06 1.36
C ARG A 150 15.39 -7.75 0.32
N ARG A 151 15.99 -8.31 -0.75
CA ARG A 151 15.23 -9.12 -1.73
C ARG A 151 14.54 -10.31 -1.06
N ASN A 152 15.27 -11.04 -0.21
CA ASN A 152 14.70 -12.16 0.51
C ASN A 152 13.56 -11.73 1.45
N GLN A 153 13.68 -10.54 2.08
CA GLN A 153 12.61 -9.99 2.90
C GLN A 153 11.39 -9.61 2.06
N ILE A 154 11.57 -8.98 0.91
CA ILE A 154 10.47 -8.64 -0.02
C ILE A 154 9.76 -9.91 -0.48
N HIS A 155 10.52 -10.93 -0.90
CA HIS A 155 9.95 -12.20 -1.34
C HIS A 155 9.20 -12.93 -0.22
N ALA A 156 9.78 -12.97 0.99
CA ALA A 156 9.14 -13.54 2.16
C ALA A 156 7.86 -12.77 2.53
N ALA A 157 7.89 -11.43 2.45
CA ALA A 157 6.71 -10.60 2.70
C ALA A 157 5.55 -10.95 1.77
N HIS A 158 5.81 -11.13 0.46
CA HIS A 158 4.76 -11.58 -0.48
C HIS A 158 4.22 -12.97 -0.12
N GLY A 159 5.07 -13.91 0.31
CA GLY A 159 4.62 -15.22 0.79
C GLY A 159 3.72 -15.14 2.02
N GLU A 160 4.04 -14.25 2.96
CA GLU A 160 3.19 -14.01 4.14
C GLU A 160 1.84 -13.39 3.76
N LEU A 161 1.83 -12.42 2.82
CA LEU A 161 0.56 -11.83 2.35
C LEU A 161 -0.33 -12.86 1.64
N LEU A 162 0.24 -13.76 0.85
CA LEU A 162 -0.51 -14.88 0.23
C LEU A 162 -1.12 -15.81 1.29
N SER A 163 -0.45 -15.99 2.44
CA SER A 163 -0.96 -16.84 3.53
C SER A 163 -2.17 -16.24 4.26
N MET A 164 -2.44 -14.94 4.09
CA MET A 164 -3.61 -14.28 4.68
C MET A 164 -4.93 -14.66 4.00
N GLY A 165 -4.89 -15.27 2.82
CA GLY A 165 -6.06 -15.81 2.14
C GLY A 165 -5.78 -16.16 0.68
N ASP A 166 -6.35 -17.27 0.23
CA ASP A 166 -6.15 -17.77 -1.13
C ASP A 166 -6.77 -16.83 -2.16
N GLY A 167 -5.99 -16.47 -3.17
CA GLY A 167 -6.49 -15.66 -4.30
C GLY A 167 -6.79 -14.20 -3.98
N LEU A 168 -6.43 -13.72 -2.78
CA LEU A 168 -6.63 -12.32 -2.41
C LEU A 168 -5.71 -11.39 -3.22
N MET A 169 -6.28 -10.30 -3.67
CA MET A 169 -5.50 -9.16 -4.17
C MET A 169 -4.69 -8.55 -3.04
N SER A 170 -3.52 -8.00 -3.35
CA SER A 170 -2.71 -7.34 -2.33
C SER A 170 -2.02 -6.09 -2.84
N LEU A 171 -1.91 -5.10 -1.95
CA LEU A 171 -1.15 -3.87 -2.12
C LEU A 171 -0.17 -3.73 -0.95
N MET A 172 1.12 -3.92 -1.21
CA MET A 172 2.17 -3.70 -0.22
C MET A 172 2.93 -2.42 -0.55
N VAL A 173 2.95 -1.49 0.41
CA VAL A 173 3.62 -0.20 0.29
C VAL A 173 4.59 0.00 1.43
N GLY A 174 5.60 0.86 1.27
CA GLY A 174 6.51 1.13 2.38
C GLY A 174 7.92 1.53 1.96
N ASP A 175 8.82 1.50 2.95
CA ASP A 175 10.24 1.71 2.77
C ASP A 175 10.95 0.38 2.48
N PHE A 176 11.21 0.12 1.21
CA PHE A 176 11.89 -1.08 0.76
C PHE A 176 13.41 -1.01 0.89
N ASN A 177 13.95 0.17 1.19
CA ASN A 177 15.40 0.39 1.31
C ASN A 177 16.21 -0.19 0.13
N TYR A 178 15.64 -0.18 -1.10
CA TYR A 178 16.19 -0.84 -2.28
C TYR A 178 16.46 0.15 -3.43
N PRO A 179 17.42 1.09 -3.25
CA PRO A 179 17.67 2.18 -4.22
C PRO A 179 18.38 1.75 -5.50
N PHE A 180 18.98 0.54 -5.52
CA PHE A 180 19.81 0.06 -6.61
C PHE A 180 19.30 -1.27 -7.16
N PHE A 181 19.54 -1.53 -8.46
CA PHE A 181 19.17 -2.78 -9.14
C PHE A 181 17.65 -3.04 -9.20
N THR A 182 16.84 -1.99 -9.24
CA THR A 182 15.38 -2.08 -9.30
C THR A 182 14.90 -2.88 -10.51
N LYS A 183 15.57 -2.78 -11.68
CA LYS A 183 15.23 -3.59 -12.87
C LYS A 183 15.26 -5.11 -12.61
N SER A 184 16.27 -5.59 -11.86
CA SER A 184 16.37 -7.01 -11.50
C SER A 184 15.28 -7.40 -10.51
N LEU A 185 14.95 -6.51 -9.56
CA LEU A 185 13.86 -6.72 -8.62
C LEU A 185 12.51 -6.76 -9.36
N THR A 186 12.27 -5.81 -10.26
CA THR A 186 11.04 -5.76 -11.08
C THR A 186 10.83 -7.04 -11.89
N ALA A 187 11.90 -7.57 -12.53
CA ALA A 187 11.81 -8.84 -13.25
C ALA A 187 11.41 -10.00 -12.33
N GLN A 188 12.06 -10.12 -11.17
CA GLN A 188 11.74 -11.18 -10.19
C GLN A 188 10.32 -11.05 -9.63
N MET A 189 9.83 -9.83 -9.39
CA MET A 189 8.46 -9.60 -8.92
C MET A 189 7.45 -10.01 -10.00
N LYS A 190 7.70 -9.63 -11.26
CA LYS A 190 6.86 -10.01 -12.39
C LYS A 190 6.79 -11.53 -12.59
N ASP A 191 7.93 -12.24 -12.46
CA ASP A 191 7.99 -13.70 -12.54
C ASP A 191 7.17 -14.37 -11.42
N ALA A 192 7.01 -13.69 -10.28
CA ALA A 192 6.19 -14.13 -9.15
C ALA A 192 4.73 -13.63 -9.21
N GLY A 193 4.32 -12.98 -10.32
CA GLY A 193 2.97 -12.46 -10.54
C GLY A 193 2.69 -11.09 -9.91
N TYR A 194 3.70 -10.43 -9.32
CA TYR A 194 3.57 -9.11 -8.72
C TYR A 194 3.99 -8.00 -9.68
N GLU A 195 3.27 -6.89 -9.64
CA GLU A 195 3.70 -5.64 -10.23
C GLU A 195 4.53 -4.84 -9.22
N LEU A 196 5.57 -4.15 -9.70
CA LEU A 196 6.38 -3.22 -8.91
C LEU A 196 6.28 -1.82 -9.54
N SER A 197 5.77 -0.85 -8.79
CA SER A 197 5.56 0.52 -9.24
C SER A 197 6.39 1.49 -8.38
N LEU A 198 7.33 2.15 -9.04
CA LEU A 198 8.20 3.14 -8.40
C LEU A 198 7.50 4.50 -8.28
N SER A 199 7.85 5.26 -7.26
CA SER A 199 7.44 6.66 -7.13
C SER A 199 7.93 7.52 -8.31
N ASP A 200 7.18 8.58 -8.65
CA ASP A 200 7.51 9.53 -9.73
C ASP A 200 8.86 10.23 -9.51
N ARG A 201 9.24 10.41 -8.24
CA ARG A 201 10.51 11.03 -7.83
C ARG A 201 11.21 10.18 -6.77
N ARG A 202 12.45 10.54 -6.50
CA ARG A 202 13.25 9.96 -5.42
C ARG A 202 12.69 10.35 -4.07
N THR A 203 12.48 9.41 -3.18
CA THR A 203 11.78 9.62 -1.91
C THR A 203 12.71 9.95 -0.74
N TYR A 204 13.99 9.58 -0.81
CA TYR A 204 14.94 9.81 0.27
C TYR A 204 15.79 11.06 0.07
N THR A 205 15.81 11.94 1.07
CA THR A 205 16.36 13.31 0.94
C THR A 205 17.59 13.60 1.80
N ARG A 206 17.94 12.71 2.76
CA ARG A 206 18.99 12.97 3.75
C ARG A 206 20.41 13.03 3.16
N TYR A 207 20.74 12.13 2.25
CA TYR A 207 22.08 12.09 1.66
C TYR A 207 22.04 12.47 0.19
N LYS A 208 22.81 13.52 -0.17
CA LYS A 208 22.92 13.98 -1.58
C LYS A 208 23.48 12.89 -2.52
N VAL A 209 24.20 11.91 -1.97
CA VAL A 209 24.87 10.83 -2.72
C VAL A 209 23.96 9.63 -2.95
N PHE A 210 23.06 9.30 -1.99
CA PHE A 210 22.14 8.18 -2.11
C PHE A 210 20.78 8.68 -2.62
N LYS A 211 20.69 8.82 -3.93
CA LYS A 211 19.47 9.27 -4.60
C LYS A 211 18.76 8.07 -5.22
N GLY A 212 17.76 7.52 -4.55
CA GLY A 212 17.00 6.36 -5.03
C GLY A 212 15.52 6.42 -4.67
N HIS A 213 14.76 5.53 -5.28
CA HIS A 213 13.38 5.25 -4.88
C HIS A 213 13.45 4.23 -3.75
N PHE A 214 13.31 4.70 -2.52
CA PHE A 214 13.32 3.86 -1.31
C PHE A 214 11.93 3.38 -1.01
N ASP A 215 10.96 4.26 -1.22
CA ASP A 215 9.55 4.04 -0.98
C ASP A 215 8.85 3.79 -2.31
N PHE A 216 8.14 2.68 -2.41
CA PHE A 216 7.42 2.28 -3.61
C PHE A 216 6.28 1.30 -3.27
N ALA A 217 5.62 0.77 -4.27
CA ALA A 217 4.52 -0.17 -4.12
C ALA A 217 4.77 -1.47 -4.89
N THR A 218 4.21 -2.57 -4.38
CA THR A 218 4.02 -3.82 -5.14
C THR A 218 2.57 -4.26 -5.03
N SER A 219 2.01 -4.80 -6.10
CA SER A 219 0.62 -5.25 -6.14
C SER A 219 0.48 -6.64 -6.77
N LEU A 220 -0.58 -7.32 -6.37
CA LEU A 220 -1.09 -8.55 -6.99
C LEU A 220 -2.58 -8.38 -7.23
N GLY A 221 -3.03 -8.50 -8.48
CA GLY A 221 -4.43 -8.36 -8.86
C GLY A 221 -4.99 -6.93 -8.85
N LEU A 222 -4.15 -5.92 -8.53
CA LEU A 222 -4.47 -4.50 -8.61
C LEU A 222 -3.56 -3.84 -9.66
N GLU A 223 -4.12 -2.94 -10.45
CA GLU A 223 -3.37 -2.08 -11.38
C GLU A 223 -3.04 -0.77 -10.68
N ILE A 224 -1.74 -0.44 -10.58
CA ILE A 224 -1.28 0.81 -9.96
C ILE A 224 -1.24 1.88 -11.06
N GLU A 225 -2.15 2.85 -10.97
CA GLU A 225 -2.19 3.98 -11.92
C GLU A 225 -1.06 4.97 -11.68
N SER A 226 -0.80 5.31 -10.40
CA SER A 226 0.27 6.24 -10.06
C SER A 226 0.87 5.96 -8.68
N VAL A 227 2.14 6.34 -8.52
CA VAL A 227 2.84 6.47 -7.23
C VAL A 227 3.48 7.85 -7.19
N GLU A 228 2.82 8.79 -6.54
CA GLU A 228 3.20 10.20 -6.52
C GLU A 228 3.89 10.57 -5.22
N THR A 229 4.98 11.32 -5.28
CA THR A 229 5.61 11.89 -4.10
C THR A 229 4.85 13.12 -3.65
N LEU A 230 4.53 13.18 -2.36
CA LEU A 230 3.86 14.32 -1.75
C LEU A 230 4.89 15.38 -1.25
N PRO A 231 4.43 16.58 -0.87
CA PRO A 231 5.32 17.61 -0.34
C PRO A 231 6.14 17.12 0.84
N ARG A 232 7.37 17.62 0.93
CA ARG A 232 8.30 17.28 1.99
C ARG A 232 7.83 17.80 3.34
N GLY A 233 7.77 16.90 4.33
CA GLY A 233 7.54 17.21 5.73
C GLY A 233 8.81 17.13 6.59
N ALA A 234 8.64 16.77 7.86
CA ALA A 234 9.70 16.66 8.87
C ALA A 234 10.57 15.39 8.71
N SER A 235 10.11 14.39 7.95
CA SER A 235 10.88 13.19 7.66
C SER A 235 12.00 13.45 6.63
N ASP A 236 13.00 12.56 6.61
CA ASP A 236 13.99 12.47 5.53
C ASP A 236 13.48 11.61 4.36
N HIS A 237 12.31 10.99 4.48
CA HIS A 237 11.53 10.40 3.40
C HIS A 237 10.41 11.34 2.95
N LEU A 238 10.06 11.33 1.67
CA LEU A 238 8.84 11.94 1.17
C LEU A 238 7.69 10.94 1.34
N PRO A 239 6.49 11.38 1.77
CA PRO A 239 5.34 10.51 1.69
C PRO A 239 5.03 10.21 0.23
N ILE A 240 4.51 9.02 -0.05
CA ILE A 240 4.03 8.65 -1.38
C ILE A 240 2.54 8.36 -1.34
N LEU A 241 1.82 8.85 -2.35
CA LEU A 241 0.42 8.54 -2.61
C LEU A 241 0.33 7.53 -3.74
N ILE A 242 -0.25 6.39 -3.46
CA ILE A 242 -0.53 5.33 -4.42
C ILE A 242 -1.99 5.42 -4.81
N SER A 243 -2.26 5.43 -6.13
CA SER A 243 -3.60 5.26 -6.70
C SER A 243 -3.65 3.94 -7.45
N ALA A 244 -4.58 3.06 -7.06
CA ALA A 244 -4.72 1.74 -7.63
C ALA A 244 -6.17 1.43 -7.99
N GLU A 245 -6.40 0.64 -9.04
CA GLU A 245 -7.69 0.11 -9.46
C GLU A 245 -7.70 -1.43 -9.38
N TYR A 246 -8.89 -2.01 -9.29
CA TYR A 246 -9.06 -3.45 -9.43
C TYR A 246 -8.75 -3.88 -10.86
N GLY A 247 -7.87 -4.87 -11.07
CA GLY A 247 -7.56 -5.42 -12.38
C GLY A 247 -8.78 -6.01 -13.07
N GLN A 248 -8.84 -5.93 -14.40
CA GLN A 248 -10.02 -6.34 -15.19
C GLN A 248 -10.44 -7.81 -15.01
N GLU A 249 -9.55 -8.70 -14.61
CA GLU A 249 -9.88 -10.12 -14.36
C GLU A 249 -10.66 -10.34 -13.06
N ALA A 250 -10.58 -9.40 -12.09
CA ALA A 250 -11.32 -9.48 -10.82
C ALA A 250 -12.83 -9.15 -10.99
N THR A 251 -13.22 -8.48 -12.07
CA THR A 251 -14.62 -8.09 -12.32
C THR A 251 -15.50 -9.19 -12.93
N GLY A 252 -14.93 -10.37 -13.23
CA GLY A 252 -15.59 -11.43 -14.02
C GLY A 252 -16.28 -12.56 -13.24
N ASN A 253 -16.19 -12.65 -11.91
CA ASN A 253 -16.62 -13.85 -11.19
C ASN A 253 -17.88 -13.69 -10.30
N GLY A 254 -18.78 -12.82 -10.69
CA GLY A 254 -20.08 -12.62 -10.02
C GLY A 254 -21.27 -12.94 -10.91
N ASN A 255 -21.40 -14.17 -11.45
CA ASN A 255 -22.71 -14.77 -11.80
C ASN A 255 -22.54 -16.11 -12.52
N GLY A 256 -22.64 -17.19 -11.80
CA GLY A 256 -22.65 -18.55 -12.33
C GLY A 256 -23.44 -19.51 -11.44
N HIS A 257 -24.61 -19.10 -10.93
CA HIS A 257 -25.59 -20.08 -10.45
C HIS A 257 -26.43 -20.55 -11.65
N GLY A 258 -25.85 -21.47 -12.42
CA GLY A 258 -26.59 -22.29 -13.36
C GLY A 258 -27.51 -23.23 -12.61
N SER A 259 -28.80 -22.93 -12.64
CA SER A 259 -29.87 -23.85 -12.29
C SER A 259 -29.83 -25.07 -13.24
N ALA A 260 -29.33 -26.20 -12.75
CA ALA A 260 -29.51 -27.49 -13.41
C ALA A 260 -30.91 -28.04 -13.04
N ALA A 261 -31.83 -27.93 -13.95
CA ALA A 261 -33.05 -28.74 -13.93
C ALA A 261 -32.66 -30.17 -14.36
N ALA A 262 -32.94 -31.14 -13.53
CA ALA A 262 -32.86 -32.56 -13.83
C ALA A 262 -34.18 -33.02 -14.48
N PRO A 263 -34.19 -34.08 -15.33
CA PRO A 263 -35.35 -34.62 -16.02
C PRO A 263 -36.29 -35.41 -15.09
#